data_63569b4e5636e21afb35bed4cd8aeb84
#
_entry.id   63569b4e5636e21afb35bed4cd8aeb84
#
_cell.length_a   1.000
_cell.length_b   1.000
_cell.length_c   1.000
_cell.angle_alpha   90.00
_cell.angle_beta   90.00
_cell.angle_gamma   90.00
#
_symmetry.space_group_name_H-M   'P 1'
#
loop_
_entity.id
_entity.type
_entity.pdbx_description
1 polymer ?
#
loop_
_entity_poly.entity_id
_entity_poly.type
_entity_poly.pdbx_seq_one_letter_code
_entity_poly.pdbx_strand_id
1 'polypeptide(L)'
;MRSNKEAKKILKAFGKEAYKERIKYVDSFIPEKTSFIKSISYRHTFRRVAMVTLMVVLIMALAVSAYAAIIHYLNYTKFEHNDNDEYVSESMFNGRYNKTDFLIPTYIPSGYGLINEYYDEQGNQRTYEYKGEGSDSLLIIQSMNRPSFHVDNERAESKTVLISNMEVIIYDFSDEIVAVMQYKNNRITIEGKLNENELEKIILGMNIPD
;
A
#
# COMPACT_ATOMS: atom_id res chain seq x y z
N MET A 1 -87.95 11.69 30.95
CA MET A 1 -86.52 11.96 30.53
C MET A 1 -85.44 11.44 31.51
N ARG A 2 -85.76 10.89 32.67
CA ARG A 2 -84.80 10.36 33.66
C ARG A 2 -84.30 8.96 33.30
N SER A 3 -85.07 8.11 32.63
CA SER A 3 -84.78 6.72 32.28
C SER A 3 -83.53 6.55 31.39
N ASN A 4 -83.27 7.48 30.48
CA ASN A 4 -82.16 7.35 29.52
C ASN A 4 -80.76 7.60 30.10
N LYS A 5 -80.67 8.42 31.20
CA LYS A 5 -79.41 8.67 31.91
C LYS A 5 -79.01 7.50 32.81
N GLU A 6 -79.97 6.84 33.40
CA GLU A 6 -79.73 5.67 34.26
C GLU A 6 -79.36 4.45 33.43
N ALA A 7 -80.04 4.22 32.32
CA ALA A 7 -79.66 3.17 31.39
C ALA A 7 -78.26 3.33 30.84
N LYS A 8 -77.83 4.58 30.50
CA LYS A 8 -76.47 4.88 30.09
C LYS A 8 -75.39 4.66 31.20
N LYS A 9 -75.77 4.93 32.47
CA LYS A 9 -74.88 4.63 33.60
C LYS A 9 -74.69 3.13 33.81
N ILE A 10 -75.76 2.37 33.72
CA ILE A 10 -75.76 0.91 33.87
C ILE A 10 -74.96 0.24 32.73
N LEU A 11 -75.17 0.67 31.49
CA LEU A 11 -74.41 0.18 30.34
C LEU A 11 -72.90 0.51 30.43
N LYS A 12 -72.57 1.67 30.95
CA LYS A 12 -71.18 2.09 31.16
C LYS A 12 -70.50 1.33 32.30
N ALA A 13 -71.27 1.01 33.38
CA ALA A 13 -70.78 0.16 34.46
C ALA A 13 -70.59 -1.29 34.00
N PHE A 14 -71.52 -1.85 33.24
CA PHE A 14 -71.45 -3.17 32.68
C PHE A 14 -70.31 -3.31 31.68
N GLY A 15 -70.14 -2.33 30.79
CA GLY A 15 -69.03 -2.30 29.84
C GLY A 15 -67.66 -2.23 30.52
N LYS A 16 -67.57 -1.54 31.66
CA LYS A 16 -66.33 -1.42 32.42
C LYS A 16 -65.97 -2.73 33.19
N GLU A 17 -66.98 -3.44 33.62
CA GLU A 17 -66.82 -4.71 34.30
C GLU A 17 -66.49 -5.84 33.34
N ALA A 18 -67.20 -5.93 32.22
CA ALA A 18 -66.90 -6.85 31.16
C ALA A 18 -65.48 -6.62 30.55
N TYR A 19 -65.07 -5.37 30.48
CA TYR A 19 -63.71 -5.02 30.04
C TYR A 19 -62.64 -5.47 31.05
N LYS A 20 -62.90 -5.32 32.38
CA LYS A 20 -62.01 -5.81 33.42
C LYS A 20 -61.86 -7.32 33.42
N GLU A 21 -62.95 -8.03 33.24
CA GLU A 21 -62.95 -9.48 33.17
C GLU A 21 -62.20 -9.99 31.92
N ARG A 22 -62.39 -9.31 30.80
CA ARG A 22 -61.71 -9.62 29.56
C ARG A 22 -60.19 -9.37 29.67
N ILE A 23 -59.80 -8.32 30.34
CA ILE A 23 -58.33 -8.07 30.63
C ILE A 23 -57.79 -9.18 31.55
N LYS A 24 -58.47 -9.53 32.61
CA LYS A 24 -58.06 -10.62 33.51
C LYS A 24 -57.89 -11.95 32.72
N TYR A 25 -58.84 -12.21 31.82
CA TYR A 25 -58.78 -13.43 31.00
C TYR A 25 -57.61 -13.37 30.01
N VAL A 26 -57.35 -12.25 29.39
CA VAL A 26 -56.21 -12.05 28.47
C VAL A 26 -54.87 -12.09 29.22
N ASP A 27 -54.80 -11.47 30.43
CA ASP A 27 -53.60 -11.49 31.26
C ASP A 27 -53.26 -12.90 31.77
N SER A 28 -54.26 -13.80 31.91
CA SER A 28 -54.00 -15.20 32.29
C SER A 28 -53.41 -16.05 31.15
N PHE A 29 -53.50 -15.63 29.90
CA PHE A 29 -52.88 -16.26 28.74
C PHE A 29 -51.54 -15.66 28.33
N ILE A 30 -51.13 -14.53 28.92
CA ILE A 30 -49.81 -13.95 28.64
C ILE A 30 -48.83 -14.64 29.56
N PRO A 31 -47.89 -15.49 29.09
CA PRO A 31 -46.86 -16.06 29.89
C PRO A 31 -46.02 -14.92 30.53
N GLU A 32 -45.71 -15.06 31.78
CA GLU A 32 -45.08 -14.09 32.67
C GLU A 32 -44.15 -13.09 31.98
N LYS A 33 -44.37 -11.81 32.24
CA LYS A 33 -43.67 -10.63 31.70
C LYS A 33 -42.12 -10.70 31.75
N THR A 34 -41.52 -11.73 32.30
CA THR A 34 -40.09 -11.88 32.45
C THR A 34 -39.33 -12.08 31.15
N SER A 35 -39.98 -12.63 30.07
CA SER A 35 -39.31 -12.86 28.79
C SER A 35 -39.21 -11.62 27.91
N PHE A 36 -40.20 -10.71 27.99
CA PHE A 36 -40.23 -9.52 27.15
C PHE A 36 -39.24 -8.43 27.60
N ILE A 37 -39.03 -8.30 28.92
CA ILE A 37 -38.06 -7.34 29.47
C ILE A 37 -36.62 -7.82 29.21
N LYS A 38 -36.35 -9.13 29.26
CA LYS A 38 -35.05 -9.69 28.88
C LYS A 38 -34.72 -9.47 27.40
N SER A 39 -35.70 -9.56 26.49
CA SER A 39 -35.47 -9.37 25.06
C SER A 39 -35.13 -7.92 24.70
N ILE A 40 -35.74 -6.95 25.39
CA ILE A 40 -35.46 -5.53 25.17
C ILE A 40 -34.07 -5.14 25.70
N SER A 41 -33.68 -5.69 26.87
CA SER A 41 -32.34 -5.48 27.44
C SER A 41 -31.28 -6.11 26.55
N TYR A 42 -31.52 -7.28 25.97
CA TYR A 42 -30.60 -7.96 25.06
C TYR A 42 -30.38 -7.19 23.76
N ARG A 43 -31.41 -6.58 23.20
CA ARG A 43 -31.28 -5.72 22.00
C ARG A 43 -30.44 -4.47 22.24
N HIS A 44 -30.54 -3.86 23.42
CA HIS A 44 -29.71 -2.69 23.77
C HIS A 44 -28.24 -3.06 24.00
N THR A 45 -28.00 -4.19 24.65
CA THR A 45 -26.63 -4.70 24.87
C THR A 45 -26.02 -5.13 23.53
N PHE A 46 -26.76 -5.80 22.68
CA PHE A 46 -26.30 -6.23 21.36
C PHE A 46 -25.96 -5.03 20.46
N ARG A 47 -26.77 -3.97 20.46
CA ARG A 47 -26.44 -2.72 19.72
C ARG A 47 -25.17 -2.07 20.24
N ARG A 48 -24.95 -2.04 21.55
CA ARG A 48 -23.71 -1.48 22.15
C ARG A 48 -22.49 -2.32 21.79
N VAL A 49 -22.60 -3.62 21.90
CA VAL A 49 -21.51 -4.54 21.51
C VAL A 49 -21.22 -4.41 20.02
N ALA A 50 -22.24 -4.40 19.16
CA ALA A 50 -22.07 -4.23 17.72
C ALA A 50 -21.42 -2.88 17.37
N MET A 51 -21.79 -1.79 18.04
CA MET A 51 -21.15 -0.48 17.83
C MET A 51 -19.68 -0.47 18.28
N VAL A 52 -19.37 -1.08 19.42
CA VAL A 52 -17.98 -1.18 19.91
C VAL A 52 -17.15 -2.04 18.95
N THR A 53 -17.68 -3.18 18.50
CA THR A 53 -16.99 -4.04 17.53
C THR A 53 -16.76 -3.31 16.20
N LEU A 54 -17.74 -2.57 15.69
CA LEU A 54 -17.59 -1.78 14.48
C LEU A 54 -16.51 -0.70 14.63
N MET A 55 -16.46 -0.01 15.77
CA MET A 55 -15.42 0.98 16.07
C MET A 55 -14.03 0.36 16.12
N VAL A 56 -13.88 -0.81 16.74
CA VAL A 56 -12.59 -1.53 16.80
C VAL A 56 -12.14 -1.95 15.41
N VAL A 57 -13.04 -2.48 14.57
CA VAL A 57 -12.73 -2.84 13.19
C VAL A 57 -12.33 -1.60 12.37
N LEU A 58 -13.02 -0.49 12.56
CA LEU A 58 -12.69 0.77 11.87
C LEU A 58 -11.32 1.31 12.27
N ILE A 59 -11.00 1.27 13.57
CA ILE A 59 -9.68 1.69 14.07
C ILE A 59 -8.58 0.78 13.54
N MET A 60 -8.79 -0.55 13.50
CA MET A 60 -7.82 -1.48 12.92
C MET A 60 -7.64 -1.24 11.41
N ALA A 61 -8.71 -0.99 10.67
CA ALA A 61 -8.63 -0.68 9.24
C ALA A 61 -7.85 0.62 8.98
N LEU A 62 -8.08 1.66 9.80
CA LEU A 62 -7.33 2.91 9.73
C LEU A 62 -5.85 2.71 10.10
N ALA A 63 -5.56 1.91 11.12
CA ALA A 63 -4.18 1.60 11.52
C ALA A 63 -3.42 0.84 10.41
N VAL A 64 -4.06 -0.15 9.78
CA VAL A 64 -3.47 -0.88 8.65
C VAL A 64 -3.26 0.04 7.45
N SER A 65 -4.22 0.92 7.14
CA SER A 65 -4.10 1.88 6.04
C SER A 65 -2.99 2.90 6.31
N ALA A 66 -2.88 3.41 7.54
CA ALA A 66 -1.81 4.32 7.93
C ALA A 66 -0.43 3.62 7.87
N TYR A 67 -0.35 2.37 8.33
CA TYR A 67 0.87 1.58 8.26
C TYR A 67 1.29 1.31 6.81
N ALA A 68 0.34 0.95 5.93
CA ALA A 68 0.60 0.77 4.51
C ALA A 68 1.05 2.08 3.84
N ALA A 69 0.41 3.21 4.18
CA ALA A 69 0.81 4.53 3.69
C ALA A 69 2.21 4.93 4.18
N ILE A 70 2.54 4.66 5.44
CA ILE A 70 3.87 4.93 6.00
C ILE A 70 4.91 4.06 5.31
N ILE A 71 4.66 2.75 5.13
CA ILE A 71 5.58 1.87 4.40
C ILE A 71 5.72 2.32 2.95
N HIS A 72 4.62 2.68 2.30
CA HIS A 72 4.68 3.20 0.92
C HIS A 72 5.46 4.50 0.86
N TYR A 73 5.26 5.41 1.81
CA TYR A 73 6.02 6.67 1.90
C TYR A 73 7.51 6.44 2.22
N LEU A 74 7.84 5.51 3.13
CA LEU A 74 9.22 5.16 3.48
C LEU A 74 9.93 4.36 2.36
N ASN A 75 9.17 3.57 1.58
CA ASN A 75 9.69 2.85 0.41
C ASN A 75 9.59 3.67 -0.88
N TYR A 76 8.80 4.75 -0.86
CA TYR A 76 8.75 5.68 -1.97
C TYR A 76 10.02 6.52 -1.91
N THR A 77 10.93 6.21 -2.79
CA THR A 77 12.11 7.04 -3.02
C THR A 77 11.63 8.33 -3.64
N LYS A 78 11.49 9.36 -2.81
CA LYS A 78 11.18 10.70 -3.30
C LYS A 78 12.44 11.23 -3.97
N PHE A 79 12.45 11.21 -5.29
CA PHE A 79 13.43 11.94 -6.06
C PHE A 79 13.06 13.41 -5.95
N GLU A 80 13.63 14.13 -4.99
CA GLU A 80 13.55 15.58 -4.96
C GLU A 80 14.62 16.12 -5.92
N HIS A 81 14.14 16.72 -6.98
CA HIS A 81 14.97 17.55 -7.83
C HIS A 81 15.24 18.87 -7.08
N ASN A 82 16.39 18.97 -6.50
CA ASN A 82 16.92 20.25 -6.05
C ASN A 82 17.69 20.87 -7.21
N ASP A 83 17.68 22.21 -7.32
CA ASP A 83 18.42 22.95 -8.34
C ASP A 83 19.94 22.66 -8.38
N ASN A 84 20.43 21.80 -7.50
CA ASN A 84 21.81 21.35 -7.34
C ASN A 84 22.00 19.83 -7.54
N ASP A 85 21.14 19.15 -8.27
CA ASP A 85 21.35 17.77 -8.79
C ASP A 85 21.59 16.65 -7.75
N GLU A 86 21.12 16.84 -6.53
CA GLU A 86 21.23 15.84 -5.48
C GLU A 86 19.93 15.04 -5.36
N TYR A 87 19.96 13.76 -5.76
CA TYR A 87 18.87 12.81 -5.52
C TYR A 87 19.14 12.06 -4.22
N VAL A 88 18.37 12.37 -3.21
CA VAL A 88 18.43 11.68 -1.92
C VAL A 88 17.34 10.61 -1.88
N SER A 89 17.73 9.35 -1.89
CA SER A 89 16.83 8.26 -1.56
C SER A 89 17.07 7.87 -0.10
N GLU A 90 16.21 8.31 0.79
CA GLU A 90 16.21 7.83 2.17
C GLU A 90 15.49 6.48 2.25
N SER A 91 16.23 5.39 2.14
CA SER A 91 15.70 4.11 2.59
C SER A 91 16.11 3.88 4.03
N MET A 92 15.16 3.99 4.95
CA MET A 92 15.38 3.77 6.40
C MET A 92 15.41 2.27 6.78
N PHE A 93 15.59 1.36 5.84
CA PHE A 93 15.58 -0.06 6.14
C PHE A 93 16.98 -0.59 6.46
N ASN A 94 17.27 -0.75 7.76
CA ASN A 94 18.42 -1.52 8.28
C ASN A 94 18.15 -3.03 8.24
N GLY A 95 17.80 -3.59 7.09
CA GLY A 95 17.67 -5.03 6.89
C GLY A 95 19.04 -5.67 6.61
N ARG A 96 19.27 -6.91 7.11
CA ARG A 96 20.38 -7.72 6.63
C ARG A 96 20.05 -8.19 5.22
N TYR A 97 20.86 -7.79 4.24
CA TYR A 97 20.69 -8.17 2.84
C TYR A 97 21.47 -9.45 2.53
N ASN A 98 20.91 -10.27 1.67
CA ASN A 98 21.57 -11.45 1.15
C ASN A 98 22.13 -11.14 -0.25
N LYS A 99 23.23 -11.79 -0.63
CA LYS A 99 23.79 -11.71 -2.00
C LYS A 99 22.77 -12.06 -3.08
N THR A 100 21.69 -12.77 -2.71
CA THR A 100 20.59 -13.18 -3.60
C THR A 100 19.62 -12.05 -3.95
N ASP A 101 19.73 -10.88 -3.30
CA ASP A 101 18.82 -9.78 -3.55
C ASP A 101 19.26 -8.90 -4.74
N PHE A 102 20.46 -9.14 -5.30
CA PHE A 102 20.92 -8.48 -6.51
C PHE A 102 20.36 -9.16 -7.74
N LEU A 103 19.89 -8.36 -8.70
CA LEU A 103 19.39 -8.85 -9.97
C LEU A 103 20.56 -9.22 -10.89
N ILE A 104 20.38 -10.27 -11.66
CA ILE A 104 21.39 -10.70 -12.63
C ILE A 104 20.95 -10.27 -14.02
N PRO A 105 21.71 -9.42 -14.73
CA PRO A 105 21.39 -9.06 -16.11
C PRO A 105 21.48 -10.30 -17.01
N THR A 106 20.36 -10.68 -17.63
CA THR A 106 20.31 -11.84 -18.55
C THR A 106 20.39 -11.42 -20.03
N TYR A 107 20.18 -10.13 -20.30
CA TYR A 107 20.36 -9.55 -21.62
C TYR A 107 21.43 -8.47 -21.56
N ILE A 108 22.40 -8.54 -22.45
CA ILE A 108 23.41 -7.51 -22.71
C ILE A 108 23.43 -7.28 -24.23
N PRO A 109 23.49 -6.02 -24.70
CA PRO A 109 23.55 -5.71 -26.11
C PRO A 109 24.72 -6.42 -26.80
N SER A 110 24.52 -6.80 -28.07
CA SER A 110 25.58 -7.40 -28.88
C SER A 110 26.76 -6.43 -29.00
N GLY A 111 27.98 -6.96 -28.88
CA GLY A 111 29.21 -6.15 -28.92
C GLY A 111 29.79 -5.83 -27.55
N TYR A 112 29.04 -6.03 -26.47
CA TYR A 112 29.54 -5.86 -25.11
C TYR A 112 29.92 -7.22 -24.50
N GLY A 113 31.13 -7.30 -23.92
CA GLY A 113 31.63 -8.46 -23.20
C GLY A 113 31.90 -8.14 -21.73
N LEU A 114 31.49 -9.00 -20.80
CA LEU A 114 31.75 -8.82 -19.38
C LEU A 114 33.28 -8.88 -19.13
N ILE A 115 33.83 -7.82 -18.55
CA ILE A 115 35.25 -7.75 -18.19
C ILE A 115 35.47 -7.81 -16.67
N ASN A 116 34.50 -7.36 -15.88
CA ASN A 116 34.61 -7.34 -14.44
C ASN A 116 33.25 -7.52 -13.77
N GLU A 117 33.25 -8.25 -12.67
CA GLU A 117 32.11 -8.33 -11.75
C GLU A 117 32.66 -8.12 -10.33
N TYR A 118 32.23 -7.06 -9.72
CA TYR A 118 32.71 -6.67 -8.40
C TYR A 118 31.55 -6.65 -7.40
N TYR A 119 31.81 -7.15 -6.22
CA TYR A 119 30.89 -7.12 -5.08
C TYR A 119 31.59 -6.46 -3.90
N ASP A 120 31.10 -5.28 -3.49
CA ASP A 120 31.55 -4.59 -2.29
C ASP A 120 30.63 -4.95 -1.11
N GLU A 121 31.08 -5.86 -0.26
CA GLU A 121 30.33 -6.31 0.91
C GLU A 121 30.11 -5.18 1.93
N GLN A 122 31.02 -4.21 2.03
CA GLN A 122 30.92 -3.08 2.96
C GLN A 122 29.90 -2.03 2.47
N GLY A 123 29.87 -1.82 1.16
CA GLY A 123 28.97 -0.87 0.52
C GLY A 123 27.64 -1.46 0.08
N ASN A 124 27.42 -2.78 0.25
CA ASN A 124 26.28 -3.49 -0.30
C ASN A 124 26.04 -3.15 -1.78
N GLN A 125 27.11 -3.17 -2.55
CA GLN A 125 27.09 -2.83 -3.97
C GLN A 125 27.58 -4.01 -4.80
N ARG A 126 26.91 -4.25 -5.93
CA ARG A 126 27.34 -5.15 -6.99
C ARG A 126 27.46 -4.38 -8.29
N THR A 127 28.59 -4.54 -8.96
CA THR A 127 28.89 -3.84 -10.22
C THR A 127 29.22 -4.84 -11.29
N TYR A 128 28.61 -4.71 -12.45
CA TYR A 128 28.95 -5.41 -13.68
C TYR A 128 29.53 -4.41 -14.65
N GLU A 129 30.73 -4.67 -15.13
CA GLU A 129 31.43 -3.85 -16.11
C GLU A 129 31.59 -4.64 -17.41
N TYR A 130 31.08 -4.07 -18.50
CA TYR A 130 31.16 -4.64 -19.82
C TYR A 130 31.96 -3.69 -20.73
N LYS A 131 32.77 -4.27 -21.62
CA LYS A 131 33.53 -3.55 -22.63
C LYS A 131 32.91 -3.77 -23.99
N GLY A 132 32.64 -2.69 -24.70
CA GLY A 132 32.22 -2.68 -26.08
C GLY A 132 33.39 -2.48 -27.04
N GLU A 133 33.09 -2.15 -28.29
CA GLU A 133 34.08 -1.83 -29.28
C GLU A 133 34.77 -0.48 -28.97
N GLY A 134 36.05 -0.38 -29.20
CA GLY A 134 36.82 0.83 -28.96
C GLY A 134 36.86 1.25 -27.48
N SER A 135 36.31 2.41 -27.18
CA SER A 135 36.24 2.96 -25.81
C SER A 135 34.87 2.74 -25.16
N ASP A 136 33.92 2.12 -25.85
CA ASP A 136 32.55 1.97 -25.32
C ASP A 136 32.54 1.07 -24.08
N SER A 137 31.83 1.48 -23.04
CA SER A 137 31.62 0.74 -21.82
C SER A 137 30.15 0.69 -21.46
N LEU A 138 29.76 -0.36 -20.75
CA LEU A 138 28.44 -0.46 -20.14
C LEU A 138 28.66 -0.86 -18.69
N LEU A 139 28.13 -0.05 -17.79
CA LEU A 139 28.25 -0.24 -16.36
C LEU A 139 26.85 -0.47 -15.77
N ILE A 140 26.67 -1.52 -14.99
CA ILE A 140 25.45 -1.82 -14.26
C ILE A 140 25.81 -1.87 -12.78
N ILE A 141 25.37 -0.88 -12.03
CA ILE A 141 25.63 -0.74 -10.60
C ILE A 141 24.35 -0.98 -9.85
N GLN A 142 24.39 -1.90 -8.90
CA GLN A 142 23.29 -2.17 -7.99
C GLN A 142 23.76 -1.84 -6.57
N SER A 143 23.05 -0.96 -5.91
CA SER A 143 23.42 -0.48 -4.58
C SER A 143 22.25 -0.59 -3.62
N MET A 144 22.45 -1.28 -2.51
CA MET A 144 21.47 -1.40 -1.43
C MET A 144 21.78 -0.33 -0.38
N ASN A 145 20.74 0.31 0.14
CA ASN A 145 20.84 1.28 1.25
C ASN A 145 21.80 2.47 1.04
N ARG A 146 22.04 2.91 -0.18
CA ARG A 146 22.77 4.14 -0.37
C ARG A 146 21.80 5.32 -0.50
N PRO A 147 21.87 6.33 0.41
CA PRO A 147 20.88 7.40 0.47
C PRO A 147 21.00 8.42 -0.66
N SER A 148 22.16 8.59 -1.29
CA SER A 148 22.38 9.64 -2.29
C SER A 148 22.92 9.08 -3.59
N PHE A 149 22.51 9.69 -4.67
CA PHE A 149 23.01 9.47 -6.01
C PHE A 149 23.13 10.84 -6.68
N HIS A 150 24.30 11.15 -7.19
CA HIS A 150 24.57 12.40 -7.88
C HIS A 150 24.73 12.12 -9.36
N VAL A 151 23.96 12.82 -10.19
CA VAL A 151 24.18 12.92 -11.64
C VAL A 151 24.43 14.38 -11.93
N ASP A 152 25.53 14.68 -12.56
CA ASP A 152 25.75 16.01 -13.14
C ASP A 152 24.85 16.12 -14.39
N ASN A 153 23.69 16.73 -14.22
CA ASN A 153 22.68 16.83 -15.25
C ASN A 153 22.73 18.16 -16.02
N GLU A 154 23.69 19.05 -15.75
CA GLU A 154 23.81 20.34 -16.44
C GLU A 154 23.83 20.22 -17.98
N ARG A 155 24.12 19.01 -18.50
CA ARG A 155 24.25 18.72 -19.93
C ARG A 155 23.34 17.63 -20.44
N ALA A 156 22.49 17.08 -19.57
CA ALA A 156 21.63 15.95 -19.91
C ALA A 156 20.19 16.38 -20.06
N GLU A 157 19.50 15.82 -21.03
CA GLU A 157 18.03 15.82 -21.06
C GLU A 157 17.53 14.69 -20.20
N SER A 158 16.68 15.00 -19.21
CA SER A 158 16.13 13.99 -18.31
C SER A 158 14.66 13.70 -18.64
N LYS A 159 14.29 12.43 -18.57
CA LYS A 159 12.90 11.99 -18.67
C LYS A 159 12.63 10.80 -17.77
N THR A 160 11.38 10.69 -17.35
CA THR A 160 10.90 9.53 -16.59
C THR A 160 10.02 8.67 -17.45
N VAL A 161 10.29 7.38 -17.50
CA VAL A 161 9.52 6.37 -18.22
C VAL A 161 9.10 5.24 -17.32
N LEU A 162 8.03 4.54 -17.65
CA LEU A 162 7.57 3.37 -16.91
C LEU A 162 7.93 2.10 -17.71
N ILE A 163 8.81 1.27 -17.18
CA ILE A 163 9.23 -0.02 -17.78
C ILE A 163 8.86 -1.12 -16.78
N SER A 164 8.02 -2.07 -17.17
CA SER A 164 7.57 -3.19 -16.31
C SER A 164 7.08 -2.74 -14.93
N ASN A 165 6.26 -1.69 -14.88
CA ASN A 165 5.75 -1.04 -13.66
C ASN A 165 6.84 -0.43 -12.74
N MET A 166 8.06 -0.29 -13.22
CA MET A 166 9.13 0.44 -12.52
C MET A 166 9.31 1.81 -13.15
N GLU A 167 9.44 2.80 -12.31
CA GLU A 167 9.79 4.16 -12.72
C GLU A 167 11.30 4.21 -12.98
N VAL A 168 11.67 4.60 -14.20
CA VAL A 168 13.05 4.72 -14.65
C VAL A 168 13.31 6.15 -15.06
N ILE A 169 14.29 6.79 -14.43
CA ILE A 169 14.76 8.11 -14.81
C ILE A 169 15.92 7.93 -15.77
N ILE A 170 15.81 8.51 -16.94
CA ILE A 170 16.81 8.43 -18.01
C ILE A 170 17.42 9.82 -18.18
N TYR A 171 18.74 9.90 -18.10
CA TYR A 171 19.56 11.07 -18.44
C TYR A 171 20.27 10.78 -19.75
N ASP A 172 19.99 11.58 -20.77
CA ASP A 172 20.60 11.48 -22.09
C ASP A 172 21.67 12.57 -22.25
N PHE A 173 22.93 12.15 -22.32
CA PHE A 173 24.09 13.03 -22.50
C PHE A 173 24.53 13.13 -23.96
N SER A 174 23.69 12.76 -24.91
CA SER A 174 23.94 12.72 -26.36
C SER A 174 24.81 11.57 -26.84
N ASP A 175 25.81 11.14 -26.10
CA ASP A 175 26.73 10.03 -26.43
C ASP A 175 26.68 8.89 -25.38
N GLU A 176 26.01 9.13 -24.27
CA GLU A 176 25.87 8.19 -23.19
C GLU A 176 24.50 8.34 -22.52
N ILE A 177 23.92 7.24 -22.11
CA ILE A 177 22.69 7.22 -21.31
C ILE A 177 23.04 6.77 -19.89
N VAL A 178 22.53 7.51 -18.90
CA VAL A 178 22.49 7.08 -17.51
C VAL A 178 21.04 6.86 -17.11
N ALA A 179 20.70 5.62 -16.77
CA ALA A 179 19.36 5.28 -16.30
C ALA A 179 19.41 4.87 -14.83
N VAL A 180 18.48 5.40 -14.05
CA VAL A 180 18.36 5.12 -12.62
C VAL A 180 16.97 4.60 -12.32
N MET A 181 16.90 3.47 -11.63
CA MET A 181 15.64 2.89 -11.18
C MET A 181 15.78 2.31 -9.78
N GLN A 182 14.63 2.20 -9.11
CA GLN A 182 14.54 1.57 -7.80
C GLN A 182 13.74 0.28 -7.91
N TYR A 183 14.33 -0.83 -7.46
CA TYR A 183 13.63 -2.08 -7.30
C TYR A 183 13.74 -2.58 -5.87
N LYS A 184 12.64 -2.58 -5.13
CA LYS A 184 12.64 -2.84 -3.67
C LYS A 184 13.63 -1.89 -2.98
N ASN A 185 14.60 -2.44 -2.27
CA ASN A 185 15.64 -1.68 -1.57
C ASN A 185 16.95 -1.55 -2.39
N ASN A 186 16.91 -1.93 -3.66
CA ASN A 186 18.05 -1.94 -4.55
C ASN A 186 17.90 -0.81 -5.57
N ARG A 187 18.83 0.14 -5.55
CA ARG A 187 18.95 1.13 -6.60
C ARG A 187 19.83 0.56 -7.69
N ILE A 188 19.36 0.64 -8.92
CA ILE A 188 20.03 0.14 -10.09
C ILE A 188 20.36 1.33 -10.99
N THR A 189 21.63 1.48 -11.33
CA THR A 189 22.13 2.47 -12.27
C THR A 189 22.70 1.74 -13.47
N ILE A 190 22.29 2.13 -14.67
CA ILE A 190 22.79 1.60 -15.93
C ILE A 190 23.40 2.80 -16.68
N GLU A 191 24.67 2.71 -17.01
CA GLU A 191 25.43 3.77 -17.66
C GLU A 191 26.14 3.18 -18.87
N GLY A 192 26.01 3.82 -20.03
CA GLY A 192 26.69 3.39 -21.25
C GLY A 192 26.12 3.98 -22.52
N LYS A 193 26.81 3.71 -23.60
CA LYS A 193 26.39 4.10 -24.95
C LYS A 193 25.30 3.17 -25.48
N LEU A 194 24.09 3.48 -25.09
CA LEU A 194 22.89 2.68 -25.37
C LEU A 194 21.85 3.53 -26.08
N ASN A 195 20.97 2.89 -26.84
CA ASN A 195 19.70 3.48 -27.19
C ASN A 195 18.61 3.01 -26.21
N GLU A 196 17.46 3.71 -26.20
CA GLU A 196 16.38 3.41 -25.28
C GLU A 196 15.84 1.97 -25.39
N ASN A 197 15.80 1.43 -26.59
CA ASN A 197 15.32 0.07 -26.84
C ASN A 197 16.28 -1.00 -26.25
N GLU A 198 17.59 -0.74 -26.29
CA GLU A 198 18.58 -1.58 -25.64
C GLU A 198 18.51 -1.48 -24.13
N LEU A 199 18.36 -0.26 -23.60
CA LEU A 199 18.14 -0.02 -22.19
C LEU A 199 16.90 -0.77 -21.68
N GLU A 200 15.78 -0.65 -22.38
CA GLU A 200 14.55 -1.37 -22.04
C GLU A 200 14.77 -2.89 -22.00
N LYS A 201 15.48 -3.45 -22.99
CA LYS A 201 15.80 -4.89 -23.00
C LYS A 201 16.70 -5.32 -21.87
N ILE A 202 17.68 -4.50 -21.47
CA ILE A 202 18.53 -4.77 -20.29
C ILE A 202 17.65 -4.81 -19.04
N ILE A 203 16.76 -3.83 -18.85
CA ILE A 203 15.87 -3.74 -17.69
C ILE A 203 14.92 -4.93 -17.65
N LEU A 204 14.27 -5.26 -18.75
CA LEU A 204 13.39 -6.44 -18.87
C LEU A 204 14.15 -7.76 -18.70
N GLY A 205 15.42 -7.78 -19.12
CA GLY A 205 16.31 -8.92 -18.96
C GLY A 205 16.93 -9.06 -17.58
N MET A 206 16.70 -8.14 -16.66
CA MET A 206 17.02 -8.36 -15.27
C MET A 206 16.01 -9.33 -14.69
N ASN A 207 16.48 -10.42 -14.08
CA ASN A 207 15.61 -11.45 -13.48
C ASN A 207 14.88 -10.83 -12.29
N ILE A 208 13.80 -10.09 -12.59
CA ILE A 208 12.91 -9.45 -11.61
C ILE A 208 11.90 -10.53 -11.23
N PRO A 209 11.96 -11.08 -10.00
CA PRO A 209 10.94 -12.02 -9.57
C PRO A 209 9.60 -11.30 -9.49
N ASP A 210 8.56 -11.92 -10.10
CA ASP A 210 7.17 -11.47 -10.09
C ASP A 210 6.61 -11.25 -8.67
#